data_f1b83e04220589d3962d1ab15b5637b9
#
_entry.id   f1b83e04220589d3962d1ab15b5637b9
#
_cell.length_a   1.000
_cell.length_b   1.000
_cell.length_c   1.000
_cell.angle_alpha   90.00
_cell.angle_beta   90.00
_cell.angle_gamma   90.00
#
_symmetry.space_group_name_H-M   'P 1'
#
loop_
_entity.id
_entity.type
_entity.pdbx_description
1 polymer ?
#
loop_
_entity_poly.entity_id
_entity_poly.type
_entity_poly.pdbx_seq_one_letter_code
_entity_poly.pdbx_strand_id
1 'polypeptide(L)'
;MKVICAIGQRGGPELIQRMTEIIGNEAECLFLHVIDTGPRHDLKEFMRGPLHRLPHQGKPAHEEEVKAAEEAAGQAAIEETLEAAQKIGLKVSSSIKQGRPEEVIIQAAEEMKPDLIVMWAREGAIGRKSIGPASIGHIARFVLDHATCDILLLKERDG
;
A
#
# COMPACT_ATOMS: atom_id res chain seq x y z
N MET A 1 -9.30 -20.01 2.26
CA MET A 1 -8.08 -19.20 2.51
C MET A 1 -8.47 -17.73 2.68
N LYS A 2 -8.06 -17.15 3.76
CA LYS A 2 -8.24 -15.72 4.02
C LYS A 2 -6.97 -14.96 3.64
N VAL A 3 -7.14 -13.91 2.85
CA VAL A 3 -6.02 -13.15 2.29
C VAL A 3 -6.20 -11.65 2.56
N ILE A 4 -5.17 -11.00 3.05
CA ILE A 4 -5.11 -9.54 3.06
C ILE A 4 -4.30 -9.09 1.84
N CYS A 5 -4.89 -8.23 1.02
CA CYS A 5 -4.20 -7.60 -0.09
C CYS A 5 -3.94 -6.13 0.26
N ALA A 6 -2.69 -5.77 0.42
CA ALA A 6 -2.30 -4.38 0.66
C ALA A 6 -2.34 -3.62 -0.66
N ILE A 7 -3.30 -2.71 -0.78
CA ILE A 7 -3.54 -1.94 -1.99
C ILE A 7 -2.97 -0.53 -1.81
N GLY A 8 -1.99 -0.21 -2.63
CA GLY A 8 -1.42 1.14 -2.69
C GLY A 8 -2.24 2.06 -3.60
N GLN A 9 -1.70 3.22 -3.89
CA GLN A 9 -2.35 4.16 -4.81
C GLN A 9 -2.32 3.69 -6.26
N ARG A 10 -1.45 2.75 -6.60
CA ARG A 10 -1.25 2.23 -7.95
C ARG A 10 -1.10 0.72 -7.95
N GLY A 11 -1.43 0.11 -9.06
CA GLY A 11 -1.15 -1.29 -9.31
C GLY A 11 -2.04 -2.30 -8.61
N GLY A 12 -3.19 -1.86 -8.06
CA GLY A 12 -4.13 -2.76 -7.42
C GLY A 12 -4.67 -3.84 -8.35
N PRO A 13 -5.24 -3.49 -9.51
CA PRO A 13 -5.73 -4.47 -10.46
C PRO A 13 -4.69 -5.48 -10.91
N GLU A 14 -3.47 -5.02 -11.17
CA GLU A 14 -2.36 -5.91 -11.55
C GLU A 14 -1.96 -6.85 -10.41
N LEU A 15 -1.94 -6.35 -9.19
CA LEU A 15 -1.67 -7.17 -8.00
C LEU A 15 -2.68 -8.32 -7.90
N ILE A 16 -3.96 -8.01 -8.08
CA ILE A 16 -5.04 -9.00 -8.00
C ILE A 16 -4.94 -10.02 -9.13
N GLN A 17 -4.68 -9.57 -10.33
CA GLN A 17 -4.49 -10.46 -11.47
C GLN A 17 -3.35 -11.46 -11.21
N ARG A 18 -2.20 -10.97 -10.82
CA ARG A 18 -1.04 -11.80 -10.55
C ARG A 18 -1.22 -12.74 -9.36
N MET A 19 -1.87 -12.24 -8.32
CA MET A 19 -2.23 -13.07 -7.18
C MET A 19 -3.09 -14.26 -7.60
N THR A 20 -4.13 -14.02 -8.39
CA THR A 20 -5.04 -15.07 -8.83
C THR A 20 -4.39 -16.08 -9.78
N GLU A 21 -3.40 -15.66 -10.55
CA GLU A 21 -2.57 -16.57 -11.36
C GLU A 21 -1.79 -17.55 -10.48
N ILE A 22 -1.43 -17.14 -9.27
CA ILE A 22 -0.63 -17.96 -8.34
C ILE A 22 -1.51 -18.82 -7.43
N ILE A 23 -2.53 -18.23 -6.81
CA ILE A 23 -3.32 -18.90 -5.76
C ILE A 23 -4.76 -19.23 -6.18
N GLY A 24 -5.17 -18.82 -7.38
CA GLY A 24 -6.55 -18.99 -7.82
C GLY A 24 -7.50 -17.92 -7.31
N ASN A 25 -8.77 -18.06 -7.61
CA ASN A 25 -9.81 -17.08 -7.31
C ASN A 25 -10.79 -17.48 -6.20
N GLU A 26 -10.52 -18.55 -5.49
CA GLU A 26 -11.41 -19.03 -4.42
C GLU A 26 -11.11 -18.40 -3.05
N ALA A 27 -10.07 -17.60 -2.95
CA ALA A 27 -9.70 -16.94 -1.71
C ALA A 27 -10.70 -15.86 -1.30
N GLU A 28 -10.90 -15.72 -0.01
CA GLU A 28 -11.65 -14.61 0.58
C GLU A 28 -10.67 -13.47 0.90
N CYS A 29 -10.80 -12.35 0.21
CA CYS A 29 -9.82 -11.27 0.24
C CYS A 29 -10.34 -10.04 0.98
N LEU A 30 -9.50 -9.46 1.80
CA LEU A 30 -9.67 -8.10 2.31
C LEU A 30 -8.71 -7.17 1.56
N PHE A 31 -9.25 -6.21 0.83
CA PHE A 31 -8.44 -5.15 0.23
C PHE A 31 -8.27 -4.05 1.26
N LEU A 32 -7.03 -3.86 1.69
CA LEU A 32 -6.67 -2.87 2.69
C LEU A 32 -5.83 -1.78 2.06
N HIS A 33 -6.36 -0.55 2.11
CA HIS A 33 -5.59 0.64 1.75
C HIS A 33 -5.33 1.46 3.01
N VAL A 34 -4.10 1.91 3.19
CA VAL A 34 -3.70 2.74 4.33
C VAL A 34 -3.27 4.10 3.83
N ILE A 35 -3.95 5.13 4.33
CA ILE A 35 -3.55 6.51 4.12
C ILE A 35 -2.44 6.81 5.12
N ASP A 36 -1.24 7.07 4.62
CA ASP A 36 -0.06 7.31 5.45
C ASP A 36 -0.16 8.67 6.14
N THR A 37 -0.30 8.63 7.45
CA THR A 37 -0.30 9.81 8.31
C THR A 37 1.01 9.99 9.06
N GLY A 38 1.98 9.11 8.81
CA GLY A 38 3.30 9.22 9.40
C GLY A 38 4.08 10.43 8.89
N PRO A 39 5.10 10.85 9.62
CA PRO A 39 5.95 11.95 9.17
C PRO A 39 6.62 11.56 7.84
N ARG A 40 6.42 12.38 6.83
CA ARG A 40 7.05 12.19 5.53
C ARG A 40 8.54 12.46 5.67
N HIS A 41 9.34 11.42 5.61
CA HIS A 41 10.79 11.53 5.71
C HIS A 41 11.37 12.49 4.67
N ASP A 42 10.84 12.48 3.47
CA ASP A 42 11.26 13.34 2.38
C ASP A 42 11.07 14.82 2.70
N LEU A 43 9.97 15.16 3.37
CA LEU A 43 9.73 16.51 3.82
C LEU A 43 10.67 16.92 4.95
N LYS A 44 11.03 16.00 5.83
CA LYS A 44 11.99 16.28 6.91
C LYS A 44 13.38 16.55 6.39
N GLU A 45 13.83 15.80 5.38
CA GLU A 45 15.12 16.06 4.74
C GLU A 45 15.12 17.39 4.00
N PHE A 46 14.05 17.70 3.30
CA PHE A 46 13.90 18.96 2.61
C PHE A 46 13.82 20.14 3.59
N MET A 47 13.22 19.94 4.75
CA MET A 47 13.09 20.95 5.78
C MET A 47 14.35 21.17 6.63
N ARG A 48 15.35 20.34 6.50
CA ARG A 48 16.65 20.50 7.18
C ARG A 48 17.61 21.47 6.48
N GLY A 49 17.23 21.96 5.30
CA GLY A 49 18.01 22.95 4.57
C GLY A 49 17.85 24.37 5.12
N PRO A 50 18.63 25.34 4.57
CA PRO A 50 18.54 26.75 5.01
C PRO A 50 17.16 27.37 4.79
N LEU A 51 16.33 26.79 3.94
CA LEU A 51 14.94 27.19 3.74
C LEU A 51 14.02 26.88 4.91
N HIS A 52 14.54 26.11 5.86
CA HIS A 52 13.84 25.73 7.07
C HIS A 52 13.43 26.92 7.95
N ARG A 53 14.09 28.04 7.79
CA ARG A 53 13.83 29.26 8.55
C ARG A 53 12.78 30.17 7.93
N LEU A 54 12.30 29.84 6.75
CA LEU A 54 11.16 30.57 6.19
C LEU A 54 9.95 30.26 7.07
N PRO A 55 9.22 31.30 7.50
CA PRO A 55 8.05 31.07 8.31
C PRO A 55 7.17 30.06 7.59
N HIS A 56 6.80 29.02 8.29
CA HIS A 56 5.98 27.96 7.75
C HIS A 56 4.71 28.54 7.19
N GLN A 57 4.76 28.73 5.93
CA GLN A 57 3.62 28.96 5.11
C GLN A 57 2.90 27.65 4.77
N GLY A 58 3.29 26.54 5.41
CA GLY A 58 2.51 25.34 5.48
C GLY A 58 1.20 25.66 6.15
N LYS A 59 0.36 26.34 5.41
CA LYS A 59 -0.97 26.69 5.85
C LYS A 59 -1.71 25.38 6.15
N PRO A 60 -2.43 25.30 7.30
CA PRO A 60 -3.30 24.16 7.59
C PRO A 60 -4.19 23.78 6.41
N ALA A 61 -4.61 24.76 5.59
CA ALA A 61 -5.38 24.55 4.38
C ALA A 61 -4.65 23.71 3.32
N HIS A 62 -3.32 23.82 3.19
CA HIS A 62 -2.55 23.04 2.23
C HIS A 62 -2.41 21.58 2.67
N GLU A 63 -2.21 21.35 3.95
CA GLU A 63 -2.16 19.99 4.51
C GLU A 63 -3.51 19.27 4.38
N GLU A 64 -4.61 19.99 4.60
CA GLU A 64 -5.96 19.46 4.41
C GLU A 64 -6.25 19.13 2.95
N GLU A 65 -5.81 19.96 2.02
CA GLU A 65 -5.94 19.69 0.59
C GLU A 65 -5.16 18.45 0.16
N VAL A 66 -3.92 18.30 0.63
CA VAL A 66 -3.09 17.14 0.36
C VAL A 66 -3.72 15.87 0.95
N LYS A 67 -4.21 15.96 2.18
CA LYS A 67 -4.88 14.86 2.85
C LYS A 67 -6.16 14.44 2.10
N ALA A 68 -6.97 15.40 1.68
CA ALA A 68 -8.17 15.15 0.89
C ALA A 68 -7.83 14.49 -0.45
N ALA A 69 -6.75 14.92 -1.11
CA ALA A 69 -6.28 14.33 -2.35
C ALA A 69 -5.80 12.89 -2.16
N GLU A 70 -5.11 12.61 -1.07
CA GLU A 70 -4.65 11.25 -0.73
C GLU A 70 -5.83 10.32 -0.41
N GLU A 71 -6.83 10.82 0.31
CA GLU A 71 -8.05 10.07 0.59
C GLU A 71 -8.81 9.74 -0.70
N ALA A 72 -8.95 10.72 -1.59
CA ALA A 72 -9.60 10.52 -2.88
C ALA A 72 -8.83 9.53 -3.76
N ALA A 73 -7.50 9.60 -3.79
CA ALA A 73 -6.65 8.68 -4.53
C ALA A 73 -6.76 7.26 -3.98
N GLY A 74 -6.80 7.11 -2.67
CA GLY A 74 -6.98 5.82 -2.01
C GLY A 74 -8.34 5.21 -2.30
N GLN A 75 -9.40 6.01 -2.24
CA GLN A 75 -10.75 5.58 -2.57
C GLN A 75 -10.83 5.11 -4.03
N ALA A 76 -10.26 5.87 -4.95
CA ALA A 76 -10.22 5.52 -6.37
C ALA A 76 -9.44 4.22 -6.62
N ALA A 77 -8.31 4.04 -5.94
CA ALA A 77 -7.50 2.83 -6.05
C ALA A 77 -8.27 1.59 -5.58
N ILE A 78 -8.99 1.70 -4.47
CA ILE A 78 -9.83 0.61 -3.96
C ILE A 78 -10.97 0.28 -4.92
N GLU A 79 -11.65 1.30 -5.42
CA GLU A 79 -12.77 1.10 -6.36
C GLU A 79 -12.31 0.41 -7.65
N GLU A 80 -11.21 0.85 -8.22
CA GLU A 80 -10.62 0.25 -9.41
C GLU A 80 -10.24 -1.22 -9.16
N THR A 81 -9.67 -1.51 -8.02
CA THR A 81 -9.28 -2.87 -7.64
C THR A 81 -10.51 -3.76 -7.39
N LEU A 82 -11.56 -3.21 -6.78
CA LEU A 82 -12.82 -3.93 -6.58
C LEU A 82 -13.49 -4.29 -7.91
N GLU A 83 -13.48 -3.38 -8.88
CA GLU A 83 -13.98 -3.67 -10.22
C GLU A 83 -13.21 -4.81 -10.89
N ALA A 84 -11.89 -4.79 -10.79
CA ALA A 84 -11.06 -5.87 -11.32
C ALA A 84 -11.36 -7.21 -10.64
N ALA A 85 -11.56 -7.20 -9.34
CA ALA A 85 -11.89 -8.38 -8.55
C ALA A 85 -13.26 -8.96 -8.93
N GLN A 86 -14.26 -8.12 -9.17
CA GLN A 86 -15.57 -8.55 -9.61
C GLN A 86 -15.52 -9.30 -10.93
N LYS A 87 -14.72 -8.83 -11.88
CA LYS A 87 -14.59 -9.46 -13.20
C LYS A 87 -14.05 -10.89 -13.12
N ILE A 88 -13.26 -11.20 -12.11
CA ILE A 88 -12.67 -12.53 -11.92
C ILE A 88 -13.37 -13.35 -10.85
N GLY A 89 -14.45 -12.84 -10.26
CA GLY A 89 -15.29 -13.59 -9.32
C GLY A 89 -14.69 -13.77 -7.93
N LEU A 90 -13.79 -12.88 -7.49
CA LEU A 90 -13.25 -12.93 -6.14
C LEU A 90 -14.27 -12.47 -5.09
N LYS A 91 -14.27 -13.15 -3.95
CA LYS A 91 -14.95 -12.67 -2.74
C LYS A 91 -14.09 -11.62 -2.08
N VAL A 92 -14.59 -10.39 -2.02
CA VAL A 92 -13.80 -9.26 -1.54
C VAL A 92 -14.59 -8.41 -0.57
N SER A 93 -13.92 -8.00 0.51
CA SER A 93 -14.27 -6.85 1.33
C SER A 93 -13.15 -5.81 1.22
N SER A 94 -13.44 -4.58 1.57
CA SER A 94 -12.45 -3.52 1.52
C SER A 94 -12.47 -2.67 2.78
N SER A 95 -11.32 -2.09 3.09
CA SER A 95 -11.16 -1.19 4.24
C SER A 95 -10.12 -0.13 3.90
N ILE A 96 -10.42 1.11 4.25
CA ILE A 96 -9.48 2.22 4.15
C ILE A 96 -9.21 2.69 5.58
N LYS A 97 -7.95 2.67 5.98
CA LYS A 97 -7.52 3.07 7.32
C LYS A 97 -6.46 4.16 7.23
N GLN A 98 -6.24 4.85 8.32
CA GLN A 98 -5.21 5.87 8.43
C GLN A 98 -4.16 5.41 9.44
N GLY A 99 -2.91 5.77 9.20
CA GLY A 99 -1.82 5.45 10.10
C GLY A 99 -0.53 5.19 9.35
N ARG A 100 0.39 4.51 10.00
CA ARG A 100 1.59 4.00 9.35
C ARG A 100 1.25 2.69 8.64
N PRO A 101 1.44 2.61 7.31
CA PRO A 101 1.01 1.44 6.56
C PRO A 101 1.50 0.11 7.12
N GLU A 102 2.76 0.03 7.47
CA GLU A 102 3.36 -1.19 8.01
C GLU A 102 2.71 -1.64 9.33
N GLU A 103 2.40 -0.71 10.21
CA GLU A 103 1.76 -1.01 11.49
C GLU A 103 0.30 -1.39 11.32
N VAL A 104 -0.42 -0.68 10.44
CA VAL A 104 -1.83 -0.94 10.17
C VAL A 104 -2.03 -2.31 9.51
N ILE A 105 -1.15 -2.69 8.59
CA ILE A 105 -1.19 -4.02 7.96
C ILE A 105 -1.01 -5.11 9.00
N ILE A 106 -0.01 -4.97 9.88
CA ILE A 106 0.24 -5.96 10.95
C ILE A 106 -0.93 -6.03 11.91
N GLN A 107 -1.49 -4.90 12.32
CA GLN A 107 -2.65 -4.86 13.18
C GLN A 107 -3.85 -5.57 12.56
N ALA A 108 -4.12 -5.30 11.29
CA ALA A 108 -5.19 -5.98 10.56
C ALA A 108 -4.96 -7.50 10.48
N ALA A 109 -3.71 -7.92 10.30
CA ALA A 109 -3.35 -9.33 10.29
C ALA A 109 -3.54 -9.98 11.66
N GLU A 110 -3.23 -9.29 12.74
CA GLU A 110 -3.46 -9.78 14.09
C GLU A 110 -4.95 -9.97 14.40
N GLU A 111 -5.79 -9.07 13.94
CA GLU A 111 -7.25 -9.11 14.13
C GLU A 111 -7.92 -10.16 13.25
N MET A 112 -7.57 -10.21 11.98
CA MET A 112 -8.22 -11.09 11.00
C MET A 112 -7.63 -12.51 10.99
N LYS A 113 -6.39 -12.67 11.36
CA LYS A 113 -5.62 -13.92 11.29
C LYS A 113 -5.69 -14.56 9.90
N PRO A 114 -5.17 -13.84 8.87
CA PRO A 114 -5.20 -14.34 7.51
C PRO A 114 -4.21 -15.50 7.34
N ASP A 115 -4.41 -16.25 6.28
CA ASP A 115 -3.44 -17.26 5.85
C ASP A 115 -2.28 -16.63 5.06
N LEU A 116 -2.57 -15.52 4.39
CA LEU A 116 -1.62 -14.89 3.46
C LEU A 116 -1.80 -13.38 3.42
N ILE A 117 -0.70 -12.66 3.37
CA ILE A 117 -0.68 -11.24 3.00
C ILE A 117 -0.06 -11.13 1.61
N VAL A 118 -0.72 -10.42 0.71
CA VAL A 118 -0.22 -10.14 -0.64
C VAL A 118 0.05 -8.66 -0.78
N MET A 119 1.23 -8.30 -1.24
CA MET A 119 1.61 -6.92 -1.43
C MET A 119 2.72 -6.78 -2.46
N TRP A 120 2.89 -5.58 -2.99
CA TRP A 120 4.05 -5.27 -3.81
C TRP A 120 5.31 -5.27 -2.94
N ALA A 121 6.37 -5.85 -3.47
CA ALA A 121 7.68 -5.85 -2.79
C ALA A 121 8.22 -4.43 -2.61
N ARG A 122 7.83 -3.52 -3.49
CA ARG A 122 8.25 -2.12 -3.46
C ARG A 122 7.14 -1.23 -4.03
N GLU A 123 6.59 -0.36 -3.21
CA GLU A 123 5.61 0.62 -3.66
C GLU A 123 6.28 1.86 -4.27
N GLY A 124 5.61 2.46 -5.25
CA GLY A 124 6.04 3.70 -5.86
C GLY A 124 7.22 3.58 -6.83
N ALA A 125 7.67 2.37 -7.12
CA ALA A 125 8.76 2.15 -8.06
C ALA A 125 8.31 2.04 -9.51
N ILE A 126 7.01 2.07 -9.78
CA ILE A 126 6.43 1.93 -11.11
C ILE A 126 6.96 3.05 -12.02
N GLY A 127 7.73 2.68 -13.03
CA GLY A 127 8.31 3.61 -13.98
C GLY A 127 9.63 4.27 -13.56
N ARG A 128 10.17 3.95 -12.40
CA ARG A 128 11.49 4.44 -11.98
C ARG A 128 12.53 3.35 -12.17
N LYS A 129 13.46 3.59 -13.09
CA LYS A 129 14.67 2.77 -13.13
C LYS A 129 15.48 3.06 -11.88
N SER A 130 15.54 2.11 -10.96
CA SER A 130 16.44 2.24 -9.83
C SER A 130 17.86 1.95 -10.28
N ILE A 131 18.76 2.84 -9.92
CA ILE A 131 20.19 2.61 -10.08
C ILE A 131 20.62 1.75 -8.90
N GLY A 132 20.94 0.48 -9.15
CA GLY A 132 21.36 -0.45 -8.11
C GLY A 132 20.46 -1.67 -7.96
N PRO A 133 20.79 -2.61 -7.07
CA PRO A 133 19.98 -3.79 -6.85
C PRO A 133 18.60 -3.41 -6.32
N ALA A 134 17.55 -3.96 -6.93
CA ALA A 134 16.18 -3.74 -6.50
C ALA A 134 15.99 -4.29 -5.08
N SER A 135 15.87 -3.41 -4.11
CA SER A 135 15.64 -3.78 -2.72
C SER A 135 14.14 -3.83 -2.41
N ILE A 136 13.79 -4.65 -1.44
CA ILE A 136 12.44 -4.67 -0.88
C ILE A 136 12.21 -3.33 -0.15
N GLY A 137 11.05 -2.71 -0.34
CA GLY A 137 10.68 -1.49 0.36
C GLY A 137 10.55 -1.68 1.86
N HIS A 138 10.63 -0.60 2.63
CA HIS A 138 10.61 -0.68 4.09
C HIS A 138 9.28 -1.22 4.66
N ILE A 139 8.16 -0.94 4.01
CA ILE A 139 6.85 -1.47 4.43
C ILE A 139 6.83 -2.99 4.31
N ALA A 140 7.22 -3.51 3.15
CA ALA A 140 7.28 -4.96 2.91
C ALA A 140 8.26 -5.64 3.86
N ARG A 141 9.41 -5.03 4.12
CA ARG A 141 10.39 -5.56 5.05
C ARG A 141 9.85 -5.64 6.48
N PHE A 142 9.18 -4.58 6.93
CA PHE A 142 8.55 -4.57 8.25
C PHE A 142 7.49 -5.67 8.38
N VAL A 143 6.66 -5.81 7.35
CA VAL A 143 5.62 -6.85 7.34
C VAL A 143 6.23 -8.24 7.35
N LEU A 144 7.29 -8.47 6.57
CA LEU A 144 8.03 -9.74 6.60
C LEU A 144 8.57 -10.08 7.99
N ASP A 145 9.11 -9.10 8.69
CA ASP A 145 9.71 -9.29 10.00
C ASP A 145 8.68 -9.53 11.11
N HIS A 146 7.49 -8.98 10.98
CA HIS A 146 6.51 -8.95 12.08
C HIS A 146 5.25 -9.78 11.86
N ALA A 147 4.92 -10.13 10.62
CA ALA A 147 3.73 -10.93 10.35
C ALA A 147 3.90 -12.38 10.80
N THR A 148 2.82 -12.97 11.31
CA THR A 148 2.80 -14.37 11.74
C THR A 148 2.23 -15.31 10.69
N CYS A 149 1.81 -14.80 9.55
CA CYS A 149 1.31 -15.57 8.42
C CYS A 149 2.28 -15.50 7.24
N ASP A 150 1.98 -16.29 6.22
CA ASP A 150 2.76 -16.27 4.98
C ASP A 150 2.58 -14.95 4.23
N ILE A 151 3.59 -14.59 3.44
CA ILE A 151 3.59 -13.34 2.69
C ILE A 151 3.98 -13.63 1.24
N LEU A 152 3.18 -13.12 0.31
CA LEU A 152 3.49 -13.12 -1.10
C LEU A 152 3.89 -11.73 -1.53
N LEU A 153 5.16 -11.55 -1.84
CA LEU A 153 5.68 -10.30 -2.37
C LEU A 153 5.73 -10.38 -3.90
N LEU A 154 4.98 -9.50 -4.53
CA LEU A 154 4.97 -9.39 -5.98
C LEU A 154 5.98 -8.33 -6.42
N LYS A 155 6.78 -8.66 -7.40
CA LYS A 155 7.72 -7.72 -8.00
C LYS A 155 7.20 -7.27 -9.35
N GLU A 156 7.46 -6.02 -9.68
CA GLU A 156 7.16 -5.54 -11.00
C GLU A 156 7.97 -6.33 -12.03
N ARG A 157 7.31 -6.67 -13.11
CA ARG A 157 7.96 -7.30 -14.25
C ARG A 157 8.38 -6.20 -15.22
N ASP A 158 9.67 -6.17 -15.53
CA ASP A 158 10.19 -5.37 -16.63
C ASP A 158 9.58 -5.91 -17.92
N GLY A 159 8.81 -5.08 -18.57
CA GLY A 159 8.18 -5.55 -19.79
C GLY A 159 7.54 -4.73 -20.66
#